data_88acd6869267213fc99816bb36eb699f
#
_entry.id   88acd6869267213fc99816bb36eb699f
#
_cell.length_a   1.000
_cell.length_b   1.000
_cell.length_c   1.000
_cell.angle_alpha   90.00
_cell.angle_beta   90.00
_cell.angle_gamma   90.00
#
_symmetry.space_group_name_H-M   'P 1'
#
loop_
_entity.id
_entity.type
_entity.pdbx_description
1 polymer ?
#
loop_
_entity_poly.entity_id
_entity_poly.type
_entity_poly.pdbx_seq_one_letter_code
_entity_poly.pdbx_strand_id
1 'polypeptide(L)'
;MKTLVVILGPTGIGKTETSINVAEHFSIPIVNADSRQIFYEIPIGTAAPTAEQQRRVRHFFVGTHHIQDYYSASLYEQDVIGLLDSLFAESDIAMMCGGSMMYIDAVCNGIDDIPTVDEATRTLMKHRLAEEGLPALVDELRRLDYEHWQVVDKNNPRRVVHALEICHMTGKTYSSFRTNRVRQRPFRILKIGLTAPRDILYDRINRRVLKMLDEGLVDEVRRVYHLRELNALNTVGYKELFEHFDGLTTLDEAVYKIQSNSRRYCRKQQTWFKKDDSIAWFAPQNIKEIINYIENNR
;
A
#
# COMPACT_ATOMS: atom_id res chain seq x y z
N MET A 1 12.00 24.97 -8.40
CA MET A 1 11.99 23.60 -9.01
C MET A 1 10.81 22.86 -8.45
N LYS A 2 10.00 22.17 -9.27
CA LYS A 2 8.84 21.40 -8.80
C LYS A 2 9.27 20.33 -7.78
N THR A 3 8.56 20.21 -6.67
CA THR A 3 8.94 19.32 -5.56
C THR A 3 7.75 18.49 -5.09
N LEU A 4 7.87 17.15 -5.13
CA LEU A 4 6.94 16.22 -4.52
C LEU A 4 7.38 15.95 -3.08
N VAL A 5 6.62 16.41 -2.12
CA VAL A 5 6.78 16.08 -0.69
C VAL A 5 6.06 14.76 -0.42
N VAL A 6 6.77 13.78 0.12
CA VAL A 6 6.24 12.46 0.45
C VAL A 6 6.23 12.27 1.95
N ILE A 7 5.06 12.35 2.60
CA ILE A 7 4.90 12.05 4.02
C ILE A 7 4.57 10.56 4.16
N LEU A 8 5.49 9.81 4.73
CA LEU A 8 5.39 8.36 4.86
C LEU A 8 5.60 7.89 6.32
N GLY A 9 5.24 6.66 6.58
CA GLY A 9 5.44 6.06 7.91
C GLY A 9 4.48 4.91 8.17
N PRO A 10 4.65 4.22 9.30
CA PRO A 10 3.86 3.03 9.61
C PRO A 10 2.40 3.38 9.93
N THR A 11 1.56 2.34 9.85
CA THR A 11 0.17 2.44 10.29
C THR A 11 0.10 2.84 11.77
N GLY A 12 -0.88 3.67 12.15
CA GLY A 12 -1.07 4.15 13.53
C GLY A 12 -0.17 5.32 13.95
N ILE A 13 0.74 5.80 13.11
CA ILE A 13 1.69 6.87 13.47
C ILE A 13 1.05 8.26 13.52
N GLY A 14 -0.04 8.51 12.80
CA GLY A 14 -0.70 9.82 12.74
C GLY A 14 -0.47 10.57 11.43
N LYS A 15 -0.12 9.87 10.34
CA LYS A 15 0.14 10.48 9.02
C LYS A 15 -0.97 11.44 8.56
N THR A 16 -2.22 11.03 8.67
CA THR A 16 -3.38 11.78 8.17
C THR A 16 -3.42 13.19 8.76
N GLU A 17 -3.35 13.30 10.09
CA GLU A 17 -3.42 14.63 10.73
C GLU A 17 -2.17 15.46 10.45
N THR A 18 -0.98 14.84 10.47
CA THR A 18 0.26 15.52 10.10
C THR A 18 0.20 16.06 8.67
N SER A 19 -0.25 15.23 7.71
CA SER A 19 -0.33 15.64 6.29
C SER A 19 -1.38 16.74 6.07
N ILE A 20 -2.52 16.69 6.77
CA ILE A 20 -3.54 17.74 6.68
C ILE A 20 -2.98 19.07 7.16
N ASN A 21 -2.33 19.12 8.34
CA ASN A 21 -1.76 20.35 8.86
C ASN A 21 -0.67 20.94 7.93
N VAL A 22 0.15 20.10 7.32
CA VAL A 22 1.17 20.53 6.35
C VAL A 22 0.49 21.02 5.05
N ALA A 23 -0.52 20.31 4.56
CA ALA A 23 -1.26 20.67 3.35
C ALA A 23 -2.00 21.99 3.49
N GLU A 24 -2.63 22.24 4.65
CA GLU A 24 -3.29 23.52 4.97
C GLU A 24 -2.29 24.67 4.92
N HIS A 25 -1.07 24.49 5.48
CA HIS A 25 -0.04 25.53 5.46
C HIS A 25 0.38 25.92 4.04
N PHE A 26 0.55 24.92 3.15
CA PHE A 26 0.94 25.17 1.76
C PHE A 26 -0.24 25.40 0.82
N SER A 27 -1.49 25.30 1.31
CA SER A 27 -2.73 25.37 0.50
C SER A 27 -2.73 24.40 -0.68
N ILE A 28 -2.31 23.17 -0.46
CA ILE A 28 -2.20 22.12 -1.49
C ILE A 28 -3.03 20.88 -1.15
N PRO A 29 -3.50 20.11 -2.13
CA PRO A 29 -4.19 18.86 -1.89
C PRO A 29 -3.21 17.73 -1.52
N ILE A 30 -3.78 16.63 -1.03
CA ILE A 30 -3.05 15.40 -0.67
C ILE A 30 -3.32 14.31 -1.72
N VAL A 31 -2.28 13.70 -2.24
CA VAL A 31 -2.33 12.47 -3.02
C VAL A 31 -2.16 11.30 -2.06
N ASN A 32 -3.20 10.51 -1.87
CA ASN A 32 -3.17 9.38 -0.94
C ASN A 32 -2.40 8.19 -1.53
N ALA A 33 -1.40 7.68 -0.81
CA ALA A 33 -0.58 6.53 -1.16
C ALA A 33 -0.86 5.33 -0.24
N ASP A 34 -2.14 5.00 -0.06
CA ASP A 34 -2.59 3.78 0.60
C ASP A 34 -3.39 2.90 -0.35
N SER A 35 -2.91 1.69 -0.62
CA SER A 35 -3.47 0.77 -1.60
C SER A 35 -4.80 0.13 -1.18
N ARG A 36 -5.31 0.45 0.00
CA ARG A 36 -6.60 -0.04 0.49
C ARG A 36 -7.62 1.08 0.70
N GLN A 37 -7.18 2.27 1.05
CA GLN A 37 -8.06 3.44 1.19
C GLN A 37 -8.62 3.95 -0.14
N ILE A 38 -8.10 3.47 -1.25
CA ILE A 38 -8.60 3.77 -2.59
C ILE A 38 -10.00 3.16 -2.83
N PHE A 39 -10.38 2.11 -2.11
CA PHE A 39 -11.64 1.41 -2.31
C PHE A 39 -12.78 2.01 -1.49
N TYR A 40 -13.92 2.23 -2.19
CA TYR A 40 -15.09 2.88 -1.63
C TYR A 40 -15.79 2.09 -0.51
N GLU A 41 -15.83 0.76 -0.61
CA GLU A 41 -16.64 -0.11 0.26
C GLU A 41 -16.01 -0.40 1.62
N ILE A 42 -14.73 -0.03 1.80
CA ILE A 42 -13.92 -0.48 2.95
C ILE A 42 -13.24 0.68 3.72
N PRO A 43 -13.93 1.80 4.00
CA PRO A 43 -13.30 2.98 4.62
C PRO A 43 -12.93 2.76 6.09
N ILE A 44 -13.73 2.02 6.88
CA ILE A 44 -13.49 1.85 8.32
C ILE A 44 -12.26 0.98 8.55
N GLY A 45 -12.23 -0.23 7.98
CA GLY A 45 -11.13 -1.17 8.18
C GLY A 45 -9.79 -0.71 7.61
N THR A 46 -9.81 0.23 6.69
CA THR A 46 -8.59 0.85 6.12
C THR A 46 -8.19 2.14 6.82
N ALA A 47 -9.02 2.64 7.76
CA ALA A 47 -8.86 3.96 8.38
C ALA A 47 -8.71 5.08 7.34
N ALA A 48 -9.58 5.08 6.34
CA ALA A 48 -9.60 6.13 5.33
C ALA A 48 -9.87 7.51 5.97
N PRO A 49 -9.38 8.61 5.39
CA PRO A 49 -9.70 9.95 5.84
C PRO A 49 -11.21 10.18 5.92
N THR A 50 -11.68 10.68 7.06
CA THR A 50 -13.10 10.97 7.29
C THR A 50 -13.61 12.08 6.38
N ALA A 51 -14.95 12.18 6.20
CA ALA A 51 -15.55 13.28 5.45
C ALA A 51 -15.16 14.66 6.00
N GLU A 52 -14.98 14.78 7.32
CA GLU A 52 -14.50 16.02 7.96
C GLU A 52 -13.06 16.33 7.54
N GLN A 53 -12.17 15.36 7.58
CA GLN A 53 -10.78 15.51 7.16
C GLN A 53 -10.67 15.85 5.67
N GLN A 54 -11.51 15.24 4.83
CA GLN A 54 -11.54 15.52 3.39
C GLN A 54 -12.14 16.91 3.07
N ARG A 55 -13.00 17.48 3.94
CA ARG A 55 -13.45 18.87 3.81
C ARG A 55 -12.37 19.90 4.17
N ARG A 56 -11.47 19.58 5.09
CA ARG A 56 -10.33 20.44 5.44
C ARG A 56 -9.34 20.52 4.26
N VAL A 57 -8.98 19.38 3.70
CA VAL A 57 -8.04 19.30 2.57
C VAL A 57 -8.54 18.26 1.57
N ARG A 58 -8.51 18.60 0.29
CA ARG A 58 -8.87 17.65 -0.77
C ARG A 58 -7.90 16.48 -0.79
N HIS A 59 -8.43 15.25 -0.81
CA HIS A 59 -7.66 14.03 -0.97
C HIS A 59 -7.98 13.38 -2.32
N PHE A 60 -6.95 13.04 -3.07
CA PHE A 60 -7.05 12.19 -4.26
C PHE A 60 -6.80 10.74 -3.88
N PHE A 61 -7.38 9.80 -4.60
CA PHE A 61 -7.25 8.35 -4.40
C PHE A 61 -7.75 7.86 -3.02
N VAL A 62 -8.84 8.42 -2.54
CA VAL A 62 -9.60 7.94 -1.38
C VAL A 62 -11.01 7.62 -1.83
N GLY A 63 -11.43 6.35 -1.73
CA GLY A 63 -12.75 5.89 -2.15
C GLY A 63 -13.06 6.19 -3.64
N THR A 64 -12.11 6.00 -4.53
CA THR A 64 -12.22 6.29 -5.96
C THR A 64 -12.42 5.06 -6.84
N HIS A 65 -12.28 3.88 -6.28
CA HIS A 65 -12.40 2.60 -6.97
C HIS A 65 -13.30 1.65 -6.19
N HIS A 66 -13.90 0.69 -6.89
CA HIS A 66 -14.62 -0.40 -6.28
C HIS A 66 -13.70 -1.59 -5.99
N ILE A 67 -14.03 -2.41 -4.99
CA ILE A 67 -13.21 -3.57 -4.61
C ILE A 67 -13.08 -4.63 -5.70
N GLN A 68 -13.98 -4.62 -6.70
CA GLN A 68 -13.92 -5.46 -7.89
C GLN A 68 -12.96 -4.94 -8.97
N ASP A 69 -12.60 -3.66 -8.91
CA ASP A 69 -11.73 -3.05 -9.91
C ASP A 69 -10.31 -3.61 -9.79
N TYR A 70 -9.72 -3.93 -10.93
CA TYR A 70 -8.30 -4.24 -10.97
C TYR A 70 -7.49 -2.95 -10.87
N TYR A 71 -6.74 -2.80 -9.79
CA TYR A 71 -5.87 -1.64 -9.60
C TYR A 71 -4.52 -2.05 -9.02
N SER A 72 -3.45 -1.76 -9.77
CA SER A 72 -2.08 -2.15 -9.45
C SER A 72 -1.21 -0.95 -9.08
N ALA A 73 0.00 -1.22 -8.58
CA ALA A 73 0.98 -0.16 -8.32
C ALA A 73 1.44 0.55 -9.61
N SER A 74 1.42 -0.14 -10.76
CA SER A 74 1.73 0.45 -12.06
C SER A 74 0.65 1.42 -12.53
N LEU A 75 -0.62 1.04 -12.40
CA LEU A 75 -1.75 1.95 -12.69
C LEU A 75 -1.73 3.15 -11.76
N TYR A 76 -1.49 2.92 -10.46
CA TYR A 76 -1.34 4.01 -9.49
C TYR A 76 -0.20 4.97 -9.88
N GLU A 77 0.97 4.46 -10.29
CA GLU A 77 2.06 5.31 -10.78
C GLU A 77 1.62 6.18 -11.95
N GLN A 78 0.99 5.58 -12.97
CA GLN A 78 0.56 6.29 -14.18
C GLN A 78 -0.44 7.39 -13.84
N ASP A 79 -1.47 7.08 -13.05
CA ASP A 79 -2.50 8.04 -12.65
C ASP A 79 -1.94 9.17 -11.79
N VAL A 80 -1.04 8.86 -10.84
CA VAL A 80 -0.42 9.87 -9.98
C VAL A 80 0.53 10.76 -10.79
N ILE A 81 1.33 10.22 -11.68
CA ILE A 81 2.22 11.05 -12.52
C ILE A 81 1.39 12.00 -13.39
N GLY A 82 0.31 11.52 -14.03
CA GLY A 82 -0.60 12.38 -14.79
C GLY A 82 -1.29 13.46 -13.94
N LEU A 83 -1.68 13.11 -12.69
CA LEU A 83 -2.23 14.08 -11.75
C LEU A 83 -1.18 15.12 -11.33
N LEU A 84 0.05 14.70 -11.07
CA LEU A 84 1.14 15.61 -10.66
C LEU A 84 1.44 16.67 -11.71
N ASP A 85 1.31 16.37 -13.00
CA ASP A 85 1.46 17.38 -14.05
C ASP A 85 0.45 18.53 -13.88
N SER A 86 -0.81 18.21 -13.56
CA SER A 86 -1.86 19.19 -13.29
C SER A 86 -1.60 19.96 -11.99
N LEU A 87 -1.21 19.29 -10.91
CA LEU A 87 -0.92 19.91 -9.62
C LEU A 87 0.28 20.87 -9.71
N PHE A 88 1.30 20.46 -10.46
CA PHE A 88 2.49 21.29 -10.70
C PHE A 88 2.26 22.46 -11.67
N ALA A 89 1.15 22.48 -12.39
CA ALA A 89 0.74 23.68 -13.12
C ALA A 89 0.24 24.80 -12.18
N GLU A 90 -0.33 24.42 -11.03
CA GLU A 90 -0.91 25.35 -10.05
C GLU A 90 0.05 25.70 -8.91
N SER A 91 0.98 24.80 -8.54
CA SER A 91 1.89 24.99 -7.40
C SER A 91 3.27 24.39 -7.68
N ASP A 92 4.31 24.95 -7.07
CA ASP A 92 5.65 24.37 -7.11
C ASP A 92 5.82 23.17 -6.15
N ILE A 93 4.81 22.93 -5.29
CA ILE A 93 4.80 21.82 -4.34
C ILE A 93 3.55 20.97 -4.60
N ALA A 94 3.74 19.67 -4.62
CA ALA A 94 2.68 18.66 -4.49
C ALA A 94 2.99 17.77 -3.29
N MET A 95 1.95 17.18 -2.67
CA MET A 95 2.14 16.30 -1.52
C MET A 95 1.49 14.94 -1.72
N MET A 96 2.26 13.90 -1.44
CA MET A 96 1.79 12.52 -1.34
C MET A 96 1.91 12.04 0.11
N CYS A 97 0.86 11.35 0.62
CA CYS A 97 0.86 10.81 1.98
C CYS A 97 0.39 9.36 1.99
N GLY A 98 1.14 8.47 2.64
CA GLY A 98 0.68 7.10 2.76
C GLY A 98 1.62 6.14 3.47
N GLY A 99 1.21 4.87 3.47
CA GLY A 99 1.97 3.78 4.08
C GLY A 99 2.18 2.57 3.15
N SER A 100 1.64 2.60 1.93
CA SER A 100 1.82 1.50 0.97
C SER A 100 3.17 1.63 0.26
N MET A 101 4.11 0.83 0.72
CA MET A 101 5.51 0.84 0.28
C MET A 101 5.63 0.79 -1.25
N MET A 102 4.91 -0.15 -1.88
CA MET A 102 4.94 -0.32 -3.35
C MET A 102 4.38 0.89 -4.11
N TYR A 103 3.34 1.56 -3.58
CA TYR A 103 2.77 2.75 -4.21
C TYR A 103 3.74 3.93 -4.14
N ILE A 104 4.35 4.12 -2.96
CA ILE A 104 5.36 5.17 -2.76
C ILE A 104 6.57 4.92 -3.66
N ASP A 105 7.08 3.68 -3.69
CA ASP A 105 8.23 3.33 -4.53
C ASP A 105 7.91 3.48 -6.02
N ALA A 106 6.72 3.07 -6.47
CA ALA A 106 6.30 3.21 -7.85
C ALA A 106 6.31 4.68 -8.30
N VAL A 107 5.75 5.59 -7.51
CA VAL A 107 5.76 7.02 -7.85
C VAL A 107 7.16 7.62 -7.75
N CYS A 108 7.93 7.27 -6.71
CA CYS A 108 9.25 7.87 -6.50
C CYS A 108 10.32 7.33 -7.46
N ASN A 109 10.36 6.03 -7.64
CA ASN A 109 11.45 5.33 -8.33
C ASN A 109 11.04 4.76 -9.68
N GLY A 110 9.74 4.69 -9.95
CA GLY A 110 9.19 3.93 -11.08
C GLY A 110 8.99 2.46 -10.74
N ILE A 111 8.16 1.81 -11.52
CA ILE A 111 7.95 0.37 -11.46
C ILE A 111 8.22 -0.23 -12.83
N ASP A 112 8.73 -1.45 -12.86
CA ASP A 112 8.93 -2.17 -14.11
C ASP A 112 7.59 -2.42 -14.80
N ASP A 113 7.58 -2.32 -16.13
CA ASP A 113 6.39 -2.55 -16.95
C ASP A 113 6.16 -4.05 -17.15
N ILE A 114 5.63 -4.68 -16.11
CA ILE A 114 5.29 -6.10 -16.11
C ILE A 114 3.85 -6.23 -16.65
N PRO A 115 3.61 -7.04 -17.69
CA PRO A 115 2.28 -7.22 -18.26
C PRO A 115 1.25 -7.66 -17.23
N THR A 116 0.03 -7.14 -17.33
CA THR A 116 -1.09 -7.59 -16.50
C THR A 116 -1.48 -9.01 -16.89
N VAL A 117 -1.51 -9.91 -15.91
CA VAL A 117 -1.89 -11.31 -16.12
C VAL A 117 -3.38 -11.40 -16.41
N ASP A 118 -3.73 -12.08 -17.52
CA ASP A 118 -5.11 -12.35 -17.85
C ASP A 118 -5.76 -13.38 -16.91
N GLU A 119 -7.10 -13.36 -16.84
CA GLU A 119 -7.86 -14.18 -15.90
C GLU A 119 -7.74 -15.69 -16.19
N ALA A 120 -7.60 -16.07 -17.44
CA ALA A 120 -7.46 -17.48 -17.82
C ALA A 120 -6.13 -18.06 -17.32
N THR A 121 -5.03 -17.32 -17.54
CA THR A 121 -3.69 -17.69 -17.04
C THR A 121 -3.66 -17.74 -15.50
N ARG A 122 -4.28 -16.75 -14.85
CA ARG A 122 -4.37 -16.71 -13.37
C ARG A 122 -5.13 -17.91 -12.80
N THR A 123 -6.28 -18.24 -13.38
CA THR A 123 -7.09 -19.38 -12.98
C THR A 123 -6.33 -20.69 -13.18
N LEU A 124 -5.71 -20.86 -14.34
CA LEU A 124 -4.87 -22.04 -14.63
C LEU A 124 -3.77 -22.21 -13.59
N MET A 125 -3.01 -21.16 -13.29
CA MET A 125 -1.89 -21.25 -12.36
C MET A 125 -2.33 -21.47 -10.90
N LYS A 126 -3.50 -20.92 -10.50
CA LYS A 126 -4.11 -21.22 -9.20
C LYS A 126 -4.49 -22.70 -9.08
N HIS A 127 -5.07 -23.29 -10.13
CA HIS A 127 -5.43 -24.69 -10.18
C HIS A 127 -4.17 -25.60 -10.15
N ARG A 128 -3.15 -25.28 -10.94
CA ARG A 128 -1.89 -26.01 -10.94
C ARG A 128 -1.19 -25.97 -9.57
N LEU A 129 -1.20 -24.81 -8.88
CA LEU A 129 -0.66 -24.73 -7.52
C LEU A 129 -1.38 -25.68 -6.55
N ALA A 130 -2.71 -25.85 -6.69
CA ALA A 130 -3.49 -26.71 -5.83
C ALA A 130 -3.25 -28.22 -6.13
N GLU A 131 -3.07 -28.59 -7.38
CA GLU A 131 -2.91 -29.99 -7.81
C GLU A 131 -1.45 -30.47 -7.76
N GLU A 132 -0.52 -29.68 -8.33
CA GLU A 132 0.88 -30.07 -8.48
C GLU A 132 1.73 -29.66 -7.26
N GLY A 133 1.28 -28.68 -6.50
CA GLY A 133 1.97 -28.12 -5.35
C GLY A 133 3.11 -27.17 -5.72
N LEU A 134 3.57 -26.41 -4.73
CA LEU A 134 4.62 -25.40 -4.90
C LEU A 134 5.97 -25.97 -5.40
N PRO A 135 6.45 -27.14 -4.94
CA PRO A 135 7.74 -27.68 -5.40
C PRO A 135 7.80 -27.91 -6.92
N ALA A 136 6.75 -28.45 -7.53
CA ALA A 136 6.69 -28.68 -8.97
C ALA A 136 6.77 -27.34 -9.75
N LEU A 137 6.08 -26.31 -9.28
CA LEU A 137 6.10 -24.98 -9.88
C LEU A 137 7.47 -24.29 -9.71
N VAL A 138 8.16 -24.51 -8.60
CA VAL A 138 9.52 -24.01 -8.39
C VAL A 138 10.51 -24.68 -9.37
N ASP A 139 10.37 -25.99 -9.64
CA ASP A 139 11.20 -26.70 -10.61
C ASP A 139 10.89 -26.24 -12.05
N GLU A 140 9.65 -25.93 -12.36
CA GLU A 140 9.28 -25.35 -13.64
C GLU A 140 9.88 -23.96 -13.81
N LEU A 141 9.78 -23.09 -12.81
CA LEU A 141 10.38 -21.74 -12.83
C LEU A 141 11.89 -21.83 -13.06
N ARG A 142 12.58 -22.81 -12.47
CA ARG A 142 14.00 -23.04 -12.70
C ARG A 142 14.33 -23.27 -14.17
N ARG A 143 13.44 -23.96 -14.90
CA ARG A 143 13.62 -24.25 -16.34
C ARG A 143 13.29 -23.08 -17.23
N LEU A 144 12.24 -22.33 -16.89
CA LEU A 144 11.73 -21.23 -17.71
C LEU A 144 12.47 -19.91 -17.46
N ASP A 145 12.87 -19.65 -16.21
CA ASP A 145 13.53 -18.40 -15.80
C ASP A 145 14.52 -18.68 -14.66
N TYR A 146 15.68 -19.18 -15.01
CA TYR A 146 16.73 -19.53 -14.06
C TYR A 146 17.24 -18.31 -13.27
N GLU A 147 17.33 -17.14 -13.93
CA GLU A 147 17.79 -15.91 -13.31
C GLU A 147 16.84 -15.48 -12.18
N HIS A 148 15.53 -15.47 -12.44
CA HIS A 148 14.56 -15.17 -11.38
C HIS A 148 14.50 -16.25 -10.32
N TRP A 149 14.60 -17.52 -10.70
CA TRP A 149 14.63 -18.65 -9.77
C TRP A 149 15.76 -18.54 -8.73
N GLN A 150 16.93 -18.01 -9.10
CA GLN A 150 18.03 -17.82 -8.16
C GLN A 150 17.71 -16.84 -7.03
N VAL A 151 16.93 -15.82 -7.30
CA VAL A 151 16.67 -14.69 -6.35
C VAL A 151 15.30 -14.73 -5.70
N VAL A 152 14.33 -15.48 -6.26
CA VAL A 152 12.99 -15.57 -5.70
C VAL A 152 12.96 -16.37 -4.40
N ASP A 153 12.13 -15.93 -3.46
CA ASP A 153 11.78 -16.73 -2.29
C ASP A 153 10.93 -17.93 -2.73
N LYS A 154 11.54 -19.10 -2.79
CA LYS A 154 10.94 -20.36 -3.24
C LYS A 154 9.83 -20.88 -2.32
N ASN A 155 9.77 -20.40 -1.08
CA ASN A 155 8.70 -20.70 -0.14
C ASN A 155 7.51 -19.76 -0.27
N ASN A 156 7.55 -18.78 -1.19
CA ASN A 156 6.50 -17.84 -1.42
C ASN A 156 5.70 -18.19 -2.69
N PRO A 157 4.57 -18.92 -2.56
CA PRO A 157 3.80 -19.38 -3.72
C PRO A 157 3.33 -18.24 -4.61
N ARG A 158 2.99 -17.07 -4.04
CA ARG A 158 2.54 -15.93 -4.83
C ARG A 158 3.60 -15.39 -5.77
N ARG A 159 4.87 -15.35 -5.33
CA ARG A 159 5.97 -14.87 -6.17
C ARG A 159 6.36 -15.87 -7.25
N VAL A 160 6.37 -17.16 -6.92
CA VAL A 160 6.66 -18.23 -7.88
C VAL A 160 5.57 -18.30 -8.94
N VAL A 161 4.30 -18.33 -8.51
CA VAL A 161 3.14 -18.39 -9.41
C VAL A 161 3.12 -17.15 -10.32
N HIS A 162 3.28 -15.94 -9.79
CA HIS A 162 3.26 -14.74 -10.60
C HIS A 162 4.35 -14.71 -11.68
N ALA A 163 5.55 -15.18 -11.36
CA ALA A 163 6.60 -15.28 -12.37
C ALA A 163 6.24 -16.28 -13.48
N LEU A 164 5.65 -17.42 -13.13
CA LEU A 164 5.18 -18.40 -14.10
C LEU A 164 4.00 -17.90 -14.93
N GLU A 165 3.05 -17.18 -14.32
CA GLU A 165 1.95 -16.52 -15.04
C GLU A 165 2.48 -15.65 -16.17
N ILE A 166 3.49 -14.81 -15.89
CA ILE A 166 4.13 -13.97 -16.90
C ILE A 166 4.85 -14.80 -17.96
N CYS A 167 5.60 -15.83 -17.56
CA CYS A 167 6.29 -16.69 -18.51
C CYS A 167 5.31 -17.39 -19.46
N HIS A 168 4.23 -17.96 -18.95
CA HIS A 168 3.22 -18.65 -19.77
C HIS A 168 2.44 -17.72 -20.67
N MET A 169 2.02 -16.57 -20.15
CA MET A 169 1.23 -15.60 -20.91
C MET A 169 2.04 -14.97 -22.06
N THR A 170 3.30 -14.64 -21.80
CA THR A 170 4.10 -13.84 -22.74
C THR A 170 5.10 -14.64 -23.58
N GLY A 171 5.42 -15.87 -23.18
CA GLY A 171 6.50 -16.66 -23.76
C GLY A 171 7.89 -16.11 -23.46
N LYS A 172 8.02 -15.11 -22.55
CA LYS A 172 9.29 -14.49 -22.13
C LYS A 172 9.55 -14.76 -20.66
N THR A 173 10.80 -14.66 -20.24
CA THR A 173 11.17 -14.79 -18.83
C THR A 173 10.63 -13.60 -18.04
N TYR A 174 10.23 -13.84 -16.78
CA TYR A 174 9.84 -12.76 -15.86
C TYR A 174 11.01 -11.81 -15.59
N SER A 175 12.25 -12.35 -15.49
CA SER A 175 13.48 -11.56 -15.34
C SER A 175 13.67 -10.53 -16.47
N SER A 176 13.26 -10.83 -17.70
CA SER A 176 13.38 -9.90 -18.82
C SER A 176 12.54 -8.62 -18.67
N PHE A 177 11.48 -8.67 -17.89
CA PHE A 177 10.64 -7.51 -17.55
C PHE A 177 11.16 -6.76 -16.32
N ARG A 178 11.98 -7.40 -15.48
CA ARG A 178 12.53 -6.82 -14.25
C ARG A 178 13.83 -6.08 -14.53
N THR A 179 13.72 -4.85 -14.98
CA THR A 179 14.89 -4.02 -15.26
C THR A 179 15.49 -3.39 -14.01
N ASN A 180 14.71 -3.26 -12.93
CA ASN A 180 15.07 -2.57 -11.69
C ASN A 180 15.63 -1.16 -11.93
N ARG A 181 15.27 -0.52 -13.04
CA ARG A 181 15.75 0.82 -13.37
C ARG A 181 14.97 1.87 -12.61
N VAL A 182 15.69 2.71 -11.88
CA VAL A 182 15.09 3.91 -11.28
C VAL A 182 14.77 4.90 -12.39
N ARG A 183 13.49 5.24 -12.53
CA ARG A 183 13.04 6.27 -13.48
C ARG A 183 13.35 7.65 -12.89
N GLN A 184 14.09 8.46 -13.63
CA GLN A 184 14.27 9.86 -13.25
C GLN A 184 12.95 10.61 -13.38
N ARG A 185 12.58 11.36 -12.33
CA ARG A 185 11.38 12.19 -12.31
C ARG A 185 11.72 13.63 -12.70
N PRO A 186 10.83 14.33 -13.40
CA PRO A 186 11.05 15.73 -13.79
C PRO A 186 10.86 16.71 -12.61
N PHE A 187 10.76 16.20 -11.38
CA PHE A 187 10.59 16.94 -10.14
C PHE A 187 11.49 16.38 -9.05
N ARG A 188 11.79 17.20 -8.07
CA ARG A 188 12.49 16.79 -6.85
C ARG A 188 11.56 15.96 -5.97
N ILE A 189 12.10 14.97 -5.26
CA ILE A 189 11.37 14.17 -4.28
C ILE A 189 11.98 14.45 -2.90
N LEU A 190 11.13 14.91 -1.97
CA LEU A 190 11.50 15.18 -0.59
C LEU A 190 10.73 14.23 0.33
N LYS A 191 11.43 13.25 0.92
CA LYS A 191 10.83 12.21 1.74
C LYS A 191 10.89 12.56 3.22
N ILE A 192 9.72 12.55 3.87
CA ILE A 192 9.52 12.83 5.29
C ILE A 192 8.93 11.60 5.96
N GLY A 193 9.71 10.96 6.80
CA GLY A 193 9.31 9.80 7.57
C GLY A 193 8.77 10.19 8.95
N LEU A 194 7.62 9.62 9.32
CA LEU A 194 7.10 9.80 10.67
C LEU A 194 7.49 8.62 11.56
N THR A 195 7.99 8.92 12.77
CA THR A 195 8.43 7.93 13.74
C THR A 195 7.92 8.24 15.14
N ALA A 196 7.76 7.21 15.96
CA ALA A 196 7.46 7.32 17.39
C ALA A 196 8.01 6.08 18.13
N PRO A 197 8.16 6.14 19.46
CA PRO A 197 8.48 4.98 20.27
C PRO A 197 7.53 3.81 20.02
N ARG A 198 8.06 2.61 20.06
CA ARG A 198 7.35 1.38 19.68
C ARG A 198 6.12 1.10 20.54
N ASP A 199 6.22 1.32 21.82
CA ASP A 199 5.15 1.16 22.81
C ASP A 199 3.98 2.10 22.51
N ILE A 200 4.25 3.38 22.27
CA ILE A 200 3.24 4.39 21.90
C ILE A 200 2.54 3.98 20.59
N LEU A 201 3.30 3.52 19.61
CA LEU A 201 2.76 3.14 18.31
C LEU A 201 1.85 1.89 18.43
N TYR A 202 2.25 0.91 19.24
CA TYR A 202 1.46 -0.31 19.46
C TYR A 202 0.17 -0.03 20.24
N ASP A 203 0.22 0.83 21.22
CA ASP A 203 -0.95 1.26 21.95
C ASP A 203 -1.95 2.00 21.03
N ARG A 204 -1.46 2.92 20.19
CA ARG A 204 -2.28 3.60 19.17
C ARG A 204 -2.93 2.62 18.18
N ILE A 205 -2.17 1.62 17.72
CA ILE A 205 -2.69 0.57 16.83
C ILE A 205 -3.81 -0.20 17.52
N ASN A 206 -3.61 -0.64 18.78
CA ASN A 206 -4.60 -1.40 19.50
C ASN A 206 -5.90 -0.61 19.74
N ARG A 207 -5.77 0.64 20.22
CA ARG A 207 -6.91 1.54 20.42
C ARG A 207 -7.67 1.83 19.12
N ARG A 208 -6.95 2.00 18.02
CA ARG A 208 -7.58 2.21 16.70
C ARG A 208 -8.43 1.02 16.26
N VAL A 209 -8.00 -0.21 16.52
CA VAL A 209 -8.81 -1.41 16.20
C VAL A 209 -10.11 -1.40 17.00
N LEU A 210 -10.07 -1.07 18.29
CA LEU A 210 -11.30 -0.96 19.11
C LEU A 210 -12.23 0.13 18.58
N LYS A 211 -11.68 1.30 18.24
CA LYS A 211 -12.45 2.39 17.62
C LYS A 211 -13.11 1.96 16.30
N MET A 212 -12.41 1.21 15.45
CA MET A 212 -12.98 0.68 14.21
C MET A 212 -14.19 -0.25 14.47
N LEU A 213 -14.15 -1.05 15.54
CA LEU A 213 -15.29 -1.88 15.93
C LEU A 213 -16.49 -1.02 16.36
N ASP A 214 -16.24 0.02 17.16
CA ASP A 214 -17.27 0.96 17.61
C ASP A 214 -17.87 1.74 16.41
N GLU A 215 -17.08 1.99 15.36
CA GLU A 215 -17.49 2.64 14.11
C GLU A 215 -18.23 1.70 13.14
N GLY A 216 -18.37 0.41 13.46
CA GLY A 216 -19.11 -0.57 12.67
C GLY A 216 -18.27 -1.42 11.72
N LEU A 217 -16.99 -1.68 12.03
CA LEU A 217 -16.10 -2.54 11.22
C LEU A 217 -16.73 -3.92 10.93
N VAL A 218 -17.40 -4.53 11.91
CA VAL A 218 -18.02 -5.86 11.74
C VAL A 218 -19.07 -5.83 10.63
N ASP A 219 -19.91 -4.80 10.61
CA ASP A 219 -20.96 -4.64 9.60
C ASP A 219 -20.37 -4.28 8.22
N GLU A 220 -19.31 -3.46 8.18
CA GLU A 220 -18.58 -3.19 6.94
C GLU A 220 -18.05 -4.48 6.33
N VAL A 221 -17.37 -5.31 7.11
CA VAL A 221 -16.81 -6.58 6.64
C VAL A 221 -17.90 -7.58 6.24
N ARG A 222 -19.03 -7.60 6.96
CA ARG A 222 -20.16 -8.47 6.63
C ARG A 222 -20.79 -8.12 5.28
N ARG A 223 -20.87 -6.84 4.93
CA ARG A 223 -21.40 -6.41 3.60
C ARG A 223 -20.57 -6.93 2.44
N VAL A 224 -19.24 -7.05 2.60
CA VAL A 224 -18.32 -7.50 1.55
C VAL A 224 -17.92 -8.98 1.67
N TYR A 225 -18.45 -9.72 2.64
CA TYR A 225 -18.05 -11.10 2.92
C TYR A 225 -18.24 -12.04 1.73
N HIS A 226 -19.29 -11.86 0.93
CA HIS A 226 -19.54 -12.66 -0.28
C HIS A 226 -18.47 -12.45 -1.38
N LEU A 227 -17.66 -11.41 -1.27
CA LEU A 227 -16.55 -11.05 -2.18
C LEU A 227 -15.16 -11.34 -1.57
N ARG A 228 -15.10 -12.13 -0.50
CA ARG A 228 -13.90 -12.37 0.32
C ARG A 228 -12.65 -12.85 -0.44
N GLU A 229 -12.84 -13.45 -1.62
CA GLU A 229 -11.75 -13.93 -2.47
C GLU A 229 -11.04 -12.81 -3.24
N LEU A 230 -11.63 -11.61 -3.30
CA LEU A 230 -11.03 -10.48 -4.00
C LEU A 230 -9.72 -10.02 -3.33
N ASN A 231 -8.74 -9.66 -4.15
CA ASN A 231 -7.45 -9.18 -3.64
C ASN A 231 -7.56 -7.92 -2.80
N ALA A 232 -8.53 -7.05 -3.06
CA ALA A 232 -8.82 -5.86 -2.27
C ALA A 232 -9.08 -6.20 -0.80
N LEU A 233 -9.76 -7.32 -0.53
CA LEU A 233 -10.13 -7.79 0.80
C LEU A 233 -9.07 -8.66 1.47
N ASN A 234 -7.95 -8.96 0.77
CA ASN A 234 -6.81 -9.64 1.35
C ASN A 234 -5.99 -8.67 2.23
N THR A 235 -6.58 -8.15 3.28
CA THR A 235 -5.99 -7.14 4.16
C THR A 235 -6.33 -7.42 5.62
N VAL A 236 -5.57 -6.81 6.53
CA VAL A 236 -5.80 -6.94 7.99
C VAL A 236 -7.14 -6.30 8.35
N GLY A 237 -7.86 -6.95 9.23
CA GLY A 237 -9.22 -6.57 9.65
C GLY A 237 -10.28 -7.43 8.98
N TYR A 238 -10.15 -7.67 7.68
CA TYR A 238 -11.13 -8.43 6.88
C TYR A 238 -10.95 -9.93 7.02
N LYS A 239 -9.74 -10.42 6.84
CA LYS A 239 -9.46 -11.86 6.93
C LYS A 239 -9.81 -12.45 8.29
N GLU A 240 -9.46 -11.75 9.34
CA GLU A 240 -9.70 -12.18 10.71
C GLU A 240 -11.19 -12.21 11.01
N LEU A 241 -11.97 -11.24 10.51
CA LEU A 241 -13.42 -11.25 10.64
C LEU A 241 -14.10 -12.26 9.70
N PHE A 242 -13.51 -12.59 8.55
CA PHE A 242 -13.98 -13.71 7.73
C PHE A 242 -13.83 -15.04 8.47
N GLU A 243 -12.69 -15.29 9.13
CA GLU A 243 -12.50 -16.47 9.98
C GLU A 243 -13.56 -16.53 11.11
N HIS A 244 -13.91 -15.38 11.68
CA HIS A 244 -14.97 -15.30 12.68
C HIS A 244 -16.35 -15.62 12.07
N PHE A 245 -16.68 -15.11 10.88
CA PHE A 245 -17.96 -15.41 10.23
C PHE A 245 -18.05 -16.87 9.76
N ASP A 246 -16.93 -17.52 9.48
CA ASP A 246 -16.84 -18.97 9.20
C ASP A 246 -16.96 -19.83 10.48
N GLY A 247 -17.05 -19.23 11.67
CA GLY A 247 -17.12 -19.94 12.94
C GLY A 247 -15.79 -20.52 13.42
N LEU A 248 -14.67 -20.13 12.81
CA LEU A 248 -13.33 -20.63 13.13
C LEU A 248 -12.72 -19.93 14.36
N THR A 249 -13.19 -18.74 14.69
CA THR A 249 -12.72 -17.94 15.83
C THR A 249 -13.88 -17.17 16.47
N THR A 250 -13.74 -16.85 17.76
CA THR A 250 -14.60 -15.88 18.44
C THR A 250 -14.30 -14.46 17.94
N LEU A 251 -15.19 -13.50 18.22
CA LEU A 251 -14.95 -12.10 17.88
C LEU A 251 -13.73 -11.56 18.63
N ASP A 252 -13.57 -11.88 19.90
CA ASP A 252 -12.42 -11.43 20.71
C ASP A 252 -11.09 -11.94 20.17
N GLU A 253 -11.06 -13.21 19.73
CA GLU A 253 -9.88 -13.77 19.06
C GLU A 253 -9.58 -13.08 17.71
N ALA A 254 -10.60 -12.77 16.93
CA ALA A 254 -10.45 -12.03 15.69
C ALA A 254 -9.88 -10.63 15.95
N VAL A 255 -10.41 -9.92 16.94
CA VAL A 255 -9.91 -8.59 17.36
C VAL A 255 -8.44 -8.66 17.80
N TYR A 256 -8.09 -9.62 18.63
CA TYR A 256 -6.70 -9.83 19.04
C TYR A 256 -5.77 -10.10 17.85
N LYS A 257 -6.21 -10.94 16.89
CA LYS A 257 -5.49 -11.22 15.65
C LYS A 257 -5.31 -9.94 14.81
N ILE A 258 -6.36 -9.12 14.65
CA ILE A 258 -6.30 -7.83 13.93
C ILE A 258 -5.26 -6.92 14.55
N GLN A 259 -5.26 -6.75 15.87
CA GLN A 259 -4.26 -5.94 16.58
C GLN A 259 -2.84 -6.48 16.36
N SER A 260 -2.65 -7.79 16.49
CA SER A 260 -1.35 -8.45 16.30
C SER A 260 -0.84 -8.30 14.87
N ASN A 261 -1.68 -8.54 13.87
CA ASN A 261 -1.33 -8.43 12.45
C ASN A 261 -1.10 -6.99 12.02
N SER A 262 -1.84 -6.02 12.58
CA SER A 262 -1.59 -4.58 12.40
C SER A 262 -0.21 -4.18 12.94
N ARG A 263 0.20 -4.67 14.12
CA ARG A 263 1.55 -4.46 14.66
C ARG A 263 2.64 -5.12 13.81
N ARG A 264 2.37 -6.30 13.23
CA ARG A 264 3.29 -6.96 12.28
C ARG A 264 3.45 -6.14 11.01
N TYR A 265 2.34 -5.61 10.47
CA TYR A 265 2.37 -4.76 9.29
C TYR A 265 3.13 -3.46 9.54
N CYS A 266 2.90 -2.82 10.69
CA CYS A 266 3.65 -1.66 11.14
C CYS A 266 5.18 -1.91 11.13
N ARG A 267 5.63 -3.06 11.67
CA ARG A 267 7.07 -3.43 11.64
C ARG A 267 7.60 -3.62 10.23
N LYS A 268 6.81 -4.24 9.32
CA LYS A 268 7.21 -4.40 7.90
C LYS A 268 7.42 -3.04 7.25
N GLN A 269 6.50 -2.09 7.46
CA GLN A 269 6.63 -0.73 6.94
C GLN A 269 7.87 -0.03 7.48
N GLN A 270 8.10 -0.09 8.81
CA GLN A 270 9.31 0.50 9.41
C GLN A 270 10.60 -0.10 8.86
N THR A 271 10.66 -1.43 8.72
CA THR A 271 11.84 -2.10 8.16
C THR A 271 12.07 -1.72 6.70
N TRP A 272 11.00 -1.51 5.94
CA TRP A 272 11.10 -1.09 4.54
C TRP A 272 11.64 0.34 4.43
N PHE A 273 10.98 1.28 5.10
CA PHE A 273 11.35 2.69 5.01
C PHE A 273 12.73 3.01 5.60
N LYS A 274 13.18 2.28 6.61
CA LYS A 274 14.53 2.45 7.19
C LYS A 274 15.68 2.07 6.25
N LYS A 275 15.40 1.45 5.10
CA LYS A 275 16.42 1.14 4.09
C LYS A 275 16.74 2.32 3.18
N ASP A 276 15.93 3.36 3.23
CA ASP A 276 16.08 4.55 2.42
C ASP A 276 16.67 5.69 3.26
N ASP A 277 17.95 5.92 3.08
CA ASP A 277 18.71 6.95 3.81
C ASP A 277 18.33 8.38 3.40
N SER A 278 17.56 8.55 2.32
CA SER A 278 17.07 9.86 1.88
C SER A 278 15.89 10.38 2.70
N ILE A 279 15.33 9.57 3.61
CA ILE A 279 14.18 9.94 4.44
C ILE A 279 14.63 10.74 5.65
N ALA A 280 14.12 11.97 5.77
CA ALA A 280 14.25 12.78 7.00
C ALA A 280 13.15 12.40 8.00
N TRP A 281 13.54 12.00 9.22
CA TRP A 281 12.62 11.45 10.22
C TRP A 281 12.19 12.48 11.26
N PHE A 282 10.87 12.56 11.51
CA PHE A 282 10.26 13.48 12.46
C PHE A 282 9.23 12.77 13.36
N ALA A 283 8.99 13.34 14.53
CA ALA A 283 7.83 12.98 15.31
C ALA A 283 6.56 13.62 14.70
N PRO A 284 5.40 12.92 14.70
CA PRO A 284 4.19 13.40 14.01
C PRO A 284 3.63 14.73 14.56
N GLN A 285 3.94 15.09 15.80
CA GLN A 285 3.55 16.35 16.41
C GLN A 285 4.45 17.55 16.05
N ASN A 286 5.61 17.32 15.44
CA ASN A 286 6.60 18.36 15.13
C ASN A 286 6.26 19.08 13.80
N ILE A 287 5.01 19.53 13.65
CA ILE A 287 4.50 20.12 12.40
C ILE A 287 5.37 21.30 11.93
N LYS A 288 5.75 22.20 12.84
CA LYS A 288 6.57 23.37 12.51
C LYS A 288 7.94 22.98 11.96
N GLU A 289 8.59 21.97 12.54
CA GLU A 289 9.89 21.48 12.08
C GLU A 289 9.76 20.84 10.68
N ILE A 290 8.68 20.10 10.44
CA ILE A 290 8.38 19.49 9.14
C ILE A 290 8.18 20.59 8.08
N ILE A 291 7.40 21.62 8.38
CA ILE A 291 7.16 22.75 7.48
C ILE A 291 8.48 23.47 7.17
N ASN A 292 9.24 23.83 8.19
CA ASN A 292 10.55 24.48 8.01
C ASN A 292 11.51 23.62 7.17
N TYR A 293 11.51 22.31 7.39
CA TYR A 293 12.33 21.39 6.60
C TYR A 293 11.90 21.41 5.11
N ILE A 294 10.60 21.41 4.83
CA ILE A 294 10.10 21.50 3.46
C ILE A 294 10.51 22.85 2.83
N GLU A 295 10.32 23.97 3.50
CA GLU A 295 10.65 25.30 3.00
C GLU A 295 12.13 25.47 2.67
N ASN A 296 13.01 24.89 3.48
CA ASN A 296 14.46 24.97 3.27
C ASN A 296 15.01 23.98 2.23
N ASN A 297 14.21 23.00 1.80
CA ASN A 297 14.66 21.91 0.93
C ASN A 297 13.82 21.74 -0.34
N ARG A 298 12.88 22.61 -0.64
CA ARG A 298 12.06 22.58 -1.88
C ARG A 298 12.74 23.25 -3.07
#